data_98807c7e9a570df7ccc6dc9ec613872b
#
_entry.id   98807c7e9a570df7ccc6dc9ec613872b
#
_cell.length_a   1.000
_cell.length_b   1.000
_cell.length_c   1.000
_cell.angle_alpha   90.00
_cell.angle_beta   90.00
_cell.angle_gamma   90.00
#
_symmetry.space_group_name_H-M   'P 1'
#
loop_
_entity.id
_entity.type
_entity.pdbx_description
1 polymer ?
#
loop_
_entity_poly.entity_id
_entity_poly.type
_entity_poly.pdbx_seq_one_letter_code
_entity_poly.pdbx_strand_id
1 'polypeptide(L)'
;MSGEPDARPALVTEAEHLWFLGTLVDIKLDGRQTGGRLGAMEILFPRGAAPPLHSHPQDETICVLDGELTAWILAGDQVGDESTDAPRWVTERGQRCGPGAVLYAPGGTPHTFRVESDTARVLTLSTPAGIEEFARALSEPAQWPWLQPPADRPRLAPERIEAVERQFEMVRHGPPPPLT
;
A
#
# COMPACT_ATOMS: atom_id res chain seq x y z
N MET A 1 11.91 -27.45 -17.73
CA MET A 1 11.73 -27.76 -16.30
C MET A 1 11.70 -26.43 -15.56
N SER A 2 10.51 -25.86 -15.35
CA SER A 2 10.29 -24.67 -14.56
C SER A 2 10.42 -25.07 -13.08
N GLY A 3 11.59 -24.80 -12.49
CA GLY A 3 11.75 -24.98 -11.05
C GLY A 3 10.78 -24.02 -10.35
N GLU A 4 9.82 -24.55 -9.62
CA GLU A 4 9.06 -23.73 -8.67
C GLU A 4 10.08 -23.04 -7.74
N PRO A 5 9.90 -21.74 -7.47
CA PRO A 5 10.75 -21.05 -6.52
C PRO A 5 10.60 -21.74 -5.15
N ASP A 6 11.73 -22.16 -4.61
CA ASP A 6 11.83 -23.02 -3.42
C ASP A 6 11.55 -22.16 -2.16
N ALA A 7 10.28 -22.14 -1.74
CA ALA A 7 9.91 -21.47 -0.51
C ALA A 7 10.53 -22.17 0.70
N ARG A 8 11.23 -21.41 1.54
CA ARG A 8 11.92 -21.92 2.73
C ARG A 8 11.28 -21.36 4.00
N PRO A 9 11.25 -22.13 5.09
CA PRO A 9 10.92 -21.57 6.38
C PRO A 9 11.83 -20.37 6.68
N ALA A 10 11.22 -19.24 7.07
CA ALA A 10 11.96 -18.03 7.40
C ALA A 10 11.55 -17.55 8.80
N LEU A 11 12.54 -17.11 9.58
CA LEU A 11 12.34 -16.31 10.78
C LEU A 11 12.96 -14.95 10.50
N VAL A 12 12.10 -13.93 10.40
CA VAL A 12 12.54 -12.57 10.13
C VAL A 12 12.71 -11.84 11.45
N THR A 13 13.95 -11.59 11.84
CA THR A 13 14.31 -10.84 13.05
C THR A 13 14.71 -9.39 12.74
N GLU A 14 15.09 -9.12 11.49
CA GLU A 14 15.46 -7.80 11.01
C GLU A 14 14.66 -7.50 9.75
N ALA A 15 14.08 -6.31 9.67
CA ALA A 15 13.34 -5.83 8.51
C ALA A 15 14.21 -4.92 7.65
N GLU A 16 13.95 -4.88 6.35
CA GLU A 16 14.46 -3.85 5.47
C GLU A 16 13.61 -2.59 5.67
N HIS A 17 14.21 -1.53 6.21
CA HIS A 17 13.54 -0.27 6.48
C HIS A 17 13.67 0.68 5.29
N LEU A 18 12.55 1.16 4.78
CA LEU A 18 12.48 1.98 3.57
C LEU A 18 11.62 3.22 3.79
N TRP A 19 12.02 4.36 3.22
CA TRP A 19 11.15 5.51 3.05
C TRP A 19 10.47 5.44 1.69
N PHE A 20 9.16 5.19 1.71
CA PHE A 20 8.30 5.02 0.55
C PHE A 20 7.25 6.13 0.49
N LEU A 21 7.35 7.07 -0.45
CA LEU A 21 6.34 8.11 -0.74
C LEU A 21 5.81 8.86 0.52
N GLY A 22 6.68 9.12 1.49
CA GLY A 22 6.32 9.80 2.73
C GLY A 22 5.85 8.90 3.87
N THR A 23 5.99 7.59 3.72
CA THR A 23 5.72 6.58 4.74
C THR A 23 6.99 5.81 5.10
N LEU A 24 6.99 5.14 6.24
CA LEU A 24 8.03 4.18 6.61
C LEU A 24 7.51 2.77 6.35
N VAL A 25 8.22 2.01 5.56
CA VAL A 25 7.91 0.61 5.20
C VAL A 25 8.98 -0.31 5.74
N ASP A 26 8.54 -1.35 6.43
CA ASP A 26 9.35 -2.46 6.88
C ASP A 26 8.99 -3.71 6.08
N ILE A 27 9.84 -4.15 5.16
CA ILE A 27 9.62 -5.41 4.45
C ILE A 27 9.91 -6.56 5.39
N LYS A 28 8.89 -7.35 5.70
CA LYS A 28 8.97 -8.51 6.61
C LYS A 28 9.21 -9.81 5.84
N LEU A 29 8.54 -9.99 4.70
CA LEU A 29 8.74 -11.12 3.79
C LEU A 29 8.67 -10.62 2.35
N ASP A 30 9.49 -11.19 1.49
CA ASP A 30 9.43 -10.93 0.06
C ASP A 30 9.28 -12.24 -0.77
N GLY A 31 9.02 -12.07 -2.07
CA GLY A 31 8.83 -13.18 -2.99
C GLY A 31 10.04 -14.12 -3.08
N ARG A 32 11.26 -13.65 -2.82
CA ARG A 32 12.45 -14.49 -2.84
C ARG A 32 12.47 -15.49 -1.69
N GLN A 33 11.95 -15.07 -0.51
CA GLN A 33 11.88 -15.93 0.68
C GLN A 33 10.70 -16.90 0.60
N THR A 34 9.59 -16.47 -0.02
CA THR A 34 8.33 -17.23 -0.02
C THR A 34 8.07 -18.02 -1.30
N GLY A 35 9.02 -18.00 -2.24
CA GLY A 35 8.83 -18.61 -3.54
C GLY A 35 7.75 -17.92 -4.37
N GLY A 36 7.64 -16.60 -4.27
CA GLY A 36 6.67 -15.79 -4.99
C GLY A 36 5.24 -15.84 -4.45
N ARG A 37 4.98 -16.53 -3.33
CA ARG A 37 3.62 -16.79 -2.85
C ARG A 37 3.06 -15.68 -1.99
N LEU A 38 3.88 -15.03 -1.18
CA LEU A 38 3.46 -14.07 -0.17
C LEU A 38 4.49 -12.95 -0.04
N GLY A 39 4.03 -11.71 -0.12
CA GLY A 39 4.73 -10.53 0.36
C GLY A 39 4.12 -10.04 1.67
N ALA A 40 4.94 -9.50 2.58
CA ALA A 40 4.46 -8.93 3.83
C ALA A 40 5.25 -7.68 4.18
N MET A 41 4.54 -6.58 4.47
CA MET A 41 5.11 -5.30 4.87
C MET A 41 4.38 -4.75 6.09
N GLU A 42 5.12 -4.20 7.04
CA GLU A 42 4.54 -3.32 8.05
C GLU A 42 4.78 -1.88 7.60
N ILE A 43 3.73 -1.07 7.64
CA ILE A 43 3.80 0.30 7.14
C ILE A 43 3.30 1.25 8.22
N LEU A 44 4.09 2.29 8.48
CA LEU A 44 3.72 3.40 9.34
C LEU A 44 3.39 4.62 8.48
N PHE A 45 2.15 5.08 8.58
CA PHE A 45 1.61 6.21 7.83
C PHE A 45 1.42 7.43 8.73
N PRO A 46 1.68 8.66 8.23
CA PRO A 46 1.27 9.89 8.91
C PRO A 46 -0.22 10.18 8.71
N ARG A 47 -0.78 11.09 9.53
CA ARG A 47 -2.13 11.64 9.34
C ARG A 47 -2.33 12.14 7.91
N GLY A 48 -3.47 11.81 7.33
CA GLY A 48 -3.86 12.24 5.99
C GLY A 48 -3.17 11.47 4.86
N ALA A 49 -2.27 10.52 5.16
CA ALA A 49 -1.76 9.64 4.13
C ALA A 49 -2.91 8.90 3.46
N ALA A 50 -2.94 8.96 2.13
CA ALA A 50 -3.96 8.35 1.31
C ALA A 50 -3.36 8.01 -0.06
N PRO A 51 -3.28 6.74 -0.46
CA PRO A 51 -2.94 6.39 -1.82
C PRO A 51 -4.06 6.85 -2.77
N PRO A 52 -3.78 7.10 -4.05
CA PRO A 52 -4.83 7.22 -5.07
C PRO A 52 -5.77 6.00 -5.02
N LEU A 53 -7.01 6.15 -5.50
CA LEU A 53 -7.85 4.98 -5.76
C LEU A 53 -7.17 4.14 -6.85
N HIS A 54 -6.78 2.91 -6.53
CA HIS A 54 -5.96 2.07 -7.39
C HIS A 54 -6.33 0.60 -7.29
N SER A 55 -5.87 -0.17 -8.26
CA SER A 55 -5.89 -1.64 -8.22
C SER A 55 -4.57 -2.21 -8.73
N HIS A 56 -4.31 -3.46 -8.41
CA HIS A 56 -3.15 -4.24 -8.83
C HIS A 56 -3.52 -5.73 -8.93
N PRO A 57 -2.72 -6.58 -9.60
CA PRO A 57 -3.07 -7.99 -9.81
C PRO A 57 -3.13 -8.83 -8.54
N GLN A 58 -2.38 -8.48 -7.50
CA GLN A 58 -2.31 -9.24 -6.26
C GLN A 58 -3.58 -9.06 -5.43
N ASP A 59 -4.00 -10.10 -4.74
CA ASP A 59 -4.89 -9.95 -3.59
C ASP A 59 -4.13 -9.21 -2.48
N GLU A 60 -4.77 -8.25 -1.83
CA GLU A 60 -4.19 -7.52 -0.71
C GLU A 60 -5.05 -7.65 0.55
N THR A 61 -4.37 -7.96 1.65
CA THR A 61 -4.99 -7.95 2.99
C THR A 61 -4.28 -6.89 3.83
N ILE A 62 -5.02 -5.93 4.39
CA ILE A 62 -4.51 -4.88 5.27
C ILE A 62 -5.07 -5.12 6.67
N CYS A 63 -4.18 -5.39 7.63
CA CYS A 63 -4.52 -5.54 9.05
C CYS A 63 -4.14 -4.25 9.79
N VAL A 64 -5.09 -3.57 10.39
CA VAL A 64 -4.82 -2.37 11.20
C VAL A 64 -4.24 -2.81 12.54
N LEU A 65 -3.00 -2.44 12.82
CA LEU A 65 -2.31 -2.74 14.07
C LEU A 65 -2.49 -1.64 15.10
N ASP A 66 -2.45 -0.37 14.64
CA ASP A 66 -2.60 0.82 15.48
C ASP A 66 -3.12 1.99 14.65
N GLY A 67 -3.79 2.96 15.32
CA GLY A 67 -4.38 4.12 14.67
C GLY A 67 -5.74 3.84 14.01
N GLU A 68 -6.23 4.79 13.23
CA GLU A 68 -7.53 4.75 12.57
C GLU A 68 -7.42 5.10 11.09
N LEU A 69 -8.15 4.37 10.25
CA LEU A 69 -8.31 4.59 8.82
C LEU A 69 -9.77 4.77 8.47
N THR A 70 -10.05 5.50 7.39
CA THR A 70 -11.27 5.31 6.58
C THR A 70 -10.87 4.62 5.29
N ALA A 71 -11.48 3.48 4.99
CA ALA A 71 -11.14 2.64 3.84
C ALA A 71 -12.29 2.51 2.85
N TRP A 72 -11.95 2.35 1.58
CA TRP A 72 -12.85 2.13 0.46
C TRP A 72 -12.37 0.95 -0.36
N ILE A 73 -13.24 -0.04 -0.55
CA ILE A 73 -13.05 -1.19 -1.44
C ILE A 73 -14.26 -1.22 -2.35
N LEU A 74 -14.06 -1.01 -3.65
CA LEU A 74 -15.13 -0.75 -4.61
C LEU A 74 -15.25 -1.89 -5.60
N ALA A 75 -16.49 -2.35 -5.85
CA ALA A 75 -16.74 -3.17 -7.03
C ALA A 75 -16.50 -2.34 -8.31
N GLY A 76 -16.06 -2.96 -9.39
CA GLY A 76 -15.64 -2.26 -10.61
C GLY A 76 -16.69 -1.32 -11.23
N ASP A 77 -18.00 -1.61 -11.08
CA ASP A 77 -19.13 -0.79 -11.49
C ASP A 77 -19.38 0.42 -10.57
N GLN A 78 -18.68 0.50 -9.46
CA GLN A 78 -18.83 1.52 -8.42
C GLN A 78 -17.80 2.65 -8.50
N VAL A 79 -16.84 2.53 -9.40
CA VAL A 79 -15.89 3.58 -9.76
C VAL A 79 -16.64 4.54 -10.68
N GLY A 80 -17.32 5.53 -10.09
CA GLY A 80 -18.17 6.46 -10.83
C GLY A 80 -17.41 7.40 -11.76
N ASP A 81 -18.16 8.08 -12.64
CA ASP A 81 -17.69 9.07 -13.60
C ASP A 81 -16.90 10.21 -12.90
N GLU A 82 -15.74 10.58 -13.45
CA GLU A 82 -14.78 11.58 -12.93
C GLU A 82 -15.30 13.03 -12.91
N SER A 83 -16.60 13.27 -13.10
CA SER A 83 -17.14 14.59 -13.41
C SER A 83 -17.51 15.47 -12.19
N THR A 84 -17.18 15.08 -10.96
CA THR A 84 -17.51 15.87 -9.76
C THR A 84 -16.31 16.14 -8.85
N ASP A 85 -16.26 17.32 -8.22
CA ASP A 85 -15.18 17.78 -7.31
C ASP A 85 -14.88 16.86 -6.11
N ALA A 86 -15.79 15.98 -5.76
CA ALA A 86 -15.59 14.88 -4.84
C ALA A 86 -16.29 13.63 -5.39
N PRO A 87 -15.54 12.59 -5.77
CA PRO A 87 -16.15 11.35 -6.24
C PRO A 87 -17.17 10.83 -5.22
N ARG A 88 -18.35 10.47 -5.70
CA ARG A 88 -19.49 10.06 -4.86
C ARG A 88 -19.16 8.88 -3.93
N TRP A 89 -18.23 8.01 -4.37
CA TRP A 89 -17.75 6.89 -3.56
C TRP A 89 -17.05 7.33 -2.26
N VAL A 90 -16.41 8.52 -2.22
CA VAL A 90 -15.71 9.02 -1.02
C VAL A 90 -16.70 9.28 0.13
N THR A 91 -17.88 9.85 -0.17
CA THR A 91 -18.85 10.25 0.86
C THR A 91 -19.78 9.13 1.30
N GLU A 92 -20.07 8.18 0.41
CA GLU A 92 -21.13 7.19 0.61
C GLU A 92 -20.64 5.81 1.09
N ARG A 93 -19.35 5.50 0.97
CA ARG A 93 -18.86 4.11 1.12
C ARG A 93 -17.62 3.94 2.00
N GLY A 94 -17.07 5.02 2.56
CA GLY A 94 -15.93 4.93 3.46
C GLY A 94 -16.30 4.25 4.77
N GLN A 95 -15.52 3.24 5.16
CA GLN A 95 -15.69 2.53 6.42
C GLN A 95 -14.54 2.87 7.37
N ARG A 96 -14.85 3.30 8.58
CA ARG A 96 -13.83 3.51 9.63
C ARG A 96 -13.33 2.18 10.14
N CYS A 97 -12.01 2.07 10.22
CA CYS A 97 -11.29 0.87 10.63
C CYS A 97 -10.29 1.26 11.71
N GLY A 98 -10.36 0.62 12.86
CA GLY A 98 -9.40 0.75 13.96
C GLY A 98 -8.60 -0.53 14.18
N PRO A 99 -7.78 -0.60 15.26
CA PRO A 99 -6.96 -1.75 15.56
C PRO A 99 -7.76 -3.05 15.61
N GLY A 100 -7.24 -4.09 14.94
CA GLY A 100 -7.90 -5.39 14.78
C GLY A 100 -8.80 -5.50 13.55
N ALA A 101 -9.10 -4.40 12.84
CA ALA A 101 -9.81 -4.46 11.58
C ALA A 101 -8.94 -5.09 10.48
N VAL A 102 -9.58 -5.85 9.60
CA VAL A 102 -8.95 -6.47 8.42
C VAL A 102 -9.73 -6.05 7.19
N LEU A 103 -9.02 -5.49 6.21
CA LEU A 103 -9.51 -5.18 4.88
C LEU A 103 -8.98 -6.24 3.92
N TYR A 104 -9.81 -6.70 2.99
CA TYR A 104 -9.38 -7.62 1.94
C TYR A 104 -9.86 -7.10 0.59
N ALA A 105 -8.92 -6.86 -0.31
CA ALA A 105 -9.16 -6.48 -1.69
C ALA A 105 -8.66 -7.60 -2.61
N PRO A 106 -9.56 -8.34 -3.29
CA PRO A 106 -9.18 -9.27 -4.34
C PRO A 106 -8.41 -8.56 -5.46
N GLY A 107 -7.50 -9.27 -6.10
CA GLY A 107 -6.72 -8.73 -7.23
C GLY A 107 -7.61 -8.04 -8.27
N GLY A 108 -7.19 -6.87 -8.74
CA GLY A 108 -7.94 -6.04 -9.67
C GLY A 108 -9.06 -5.20 -9.03
N THR A 109 -9.33 -5.34 -7.74
CA THR A 109 -10.37 -4.55 -7.05
C THR A 109 -9.87 -3.15 -6.74
N PRO A 110 -10.57 -2.07 -7.21
CA PRO A 110 -10.22 -0.71 -6.85
C PRO A 110 -10.39 -0.46 -5.35
N HIS A 111 -9.32 0.02 -4.71
CA HIS A 111 -9.32 0.30 -3.28
C HIS A 111 -8.41 1.47 -2.92
N THR A 112 -8.67 2.04 -1.76
CA THR A 112 -7.87 3.09 -1.13
C THR A 112 -8.23 3.22 0.34
N PHE A 113 -7.47 4.02 1.08
CA PHE A 113 -7.80 4.44 2.45
C PHE A 113 -7.28 5.84 2.72
N ARG A 114 -7.67 6.41 3.86
CA ARG A 114 -7.10 7.63 4.42
C ARG A 114 -6.86 7.45 5.91
N VAL A 115 -5.70 7.92 6.38
CA VAL A 115 -5.35 7.90 7.80
C VAL A 115 -6.02 9.05 8.54
N GLU A 116 -6.78 8.74 9.57
CA GLU A 116 -7.56 9.70 10.37
C GLU A 116 -6.85 10.09 11.68
N SER A 117 -6.10 9.18 12.28
CA SER A 117 -5.27 9.42 13.48
C SER A 117 -3.96 10.14 13.15
N ASP A 118 -3.18 10.55 14.15
CA ASP A 118 -1.86 11.18 13.93
C ASP A 118 -0.91 10.29 13.14
N THR A 119 -0.97 9.00 13.43
CA THR A 119 -0.30 7.94 12.68
C THR A 119 -1.21 6.72 12.62
N ALA A 120 -0.98 5.86 11.63
CA ALA A 120 -1.54 4.52 11.60
C ALA A 120 -0.47 3.50 11.22
N ARG A 121 -0.49 2.36 11.88
CA ARG A 121 0.40 1.24 11.61
C ARG A 121 -0.41 0.06 11.11
N VAL A 122 -0.04 -0.46 9.96
CA VAL A 122 -0.73 -1.59 9.34
C VAL A 122 0.27 -2.69 8.96
N LEU A 123 -0.21 -3.93 8.92
CA LEU A 123 0.46 -5.05 8.26
C LEU A 123 -0.28 -5.33 6.95
N THR A 124 0.42 -5.23 5.84
CA THR A 124 -0.10 -5.62 4.51
C THR A 124 0.46 -6.97 4.11
N LEU A 125 -0.40 -7.81 3.56
CA LEU A 125 -0.07 -9.10 2.98
C LEU A 125 -0.54 -9.12 1.54
N SER A 126 0.32 -9.54 0.61
CA SER A 126 -0.01 -9.66 -0.81
C SER A 126 0.19 -11.10 -1.31
N THR A 127 -0.75 -11.59 -2.10
CA THR A 127 -0.69 -12.89 -2.77
C THR A 127 -1.12 -12.78 -4.25
N PRO A 128 -0.26 -13.23 -5.19
CA PRO A 128 1.15 -13.56 -5.01
C PRO A 128 1.97 -12.37 -4.46
N ALA A 129 3.23 -12.61 -4.09
CA ALA A 129 4.18 -11.56 -3.72
C ALA A 129 4.39 -10.58 -4.89
N GLY A 130 4.77 -9.32 -4.59
CA GLY A 130 5.08 -8.32 -5.62
C GLY A 130 4.86 -6.88 -5.20
N ILE A 131 3.92 -6.59 -4.29
CA ILE A 131 3.69 -5.22 -3.80
C ILE A 131 4.93 -4.70 -3.04
N GLU A 132 5.64 -5.57 -2.34
CA GLU A 132 6.89 -5.22 -1.66
C GLU A 132 8.00 -4.81 -2.64
N GLU A 133 8.03 -5.40 -3.84
CA GLU A 133 8.98 -5.00 -4.88
C GLU A 133 8.59 -3.65 -5.52
N PHE A 134 7.29 -3.38 -5.68
CA PHE A 134 6.80 -2.05 -6.06
C PHE A 134 7.21 -1.00 -5.03
N ALA A 135 7.00 -1.26 -3.74
CA ALA A 135 7.42 -0.36 -2.68
C ALA A 135 8.94 -0.12 -2.74
N ARG A 136 9.75 -1.17 -2.89
CA ARG A 136 11.21 -1.09 -3.00
C ARG A 136 11.66 -0.25 -4.19
N ALA A 137 10.99 -0.37 -5.35
CA ALA A 137 11.35 0.38 -6.57
C ALA A 137 11.15 1.90 -6.45
N LEU A 138 10.27 2.35 -5.54
CA LEU A 138 9.95 3.76 -5.28
C LEU A 138 10.49 4.26 -3.93
N SER A 139 11.32 3.45 -3.27
CA SER A 139 11.85 3.75 -1.94
C SER A 139 13.34 4.03 -1.96
N GLU A 140 13.81 4.50 -0.82
CA GLU A 140 15.22 4.56 -0.46
C GLU A 140 15.41 3.98 0.95
N PRO A 141 16.60 3.43 1.26
CA PRO A 141 16.89 2.93 2.58
C PRO A 141 16.63 4.01 3.66
N ALA A 142 15.84 3.66 4.66
CA ALA A 142 15.66 4.51 5.82
C ALA A 142 16.90 4.37 6.71
N GLN A 143 17.63 5.48 6.91
CA GLN A 143 18.83 5.48 7.75
C GLN A 143 18.50 5.39 9.24
N TRP A 144 17.24 5.66 9.60
CA TRP A 144 16.72 5.59 10.96
C TRP A 144 15.19 5.33 10.89
N PRO A 145 14.57 4.61 11.82
CA PRO A 145 13.15 4.27 11.77
C PRO A 145 12.22 5.46 12.09
N TRP A 146 12.47 6.61 11.48
CA TRP A 146 11.61 7.78 11.58
C TRP A 146 10.56 7.75 10.46
N LEU A 147 9.34 8.13 10.81
CA LEU A 147 8.21 8.16 9.87
C LEU A 147 8.45 9.07 8.65
N GLN A 148 9.14 10.17 8.85
CA GLN A 148 9.34 11.14 7.78
C GLN A 148 10.79 11.16 7.32
N PRO A 149 11.03 11.09 6.00
CA PRO A 149 12.34 11.39 5.45
C PRO A 149 12.72 12.84 5.74
N PRO A 150 14.00 13.20 5.72
CA PRO A 150 14.46 14.57 5.85
C PRO A 150 13.71 15.51 4.89
N ALA A 151 13.36 16.72 5.38
CA ALA A 151 12.52 17.68 4.63
C ALA A 151 13.17 18.22 3.34
N ASP A 152 14.49 18.12 3.23
CA ASP A 152 15.30 18.54 2.07
C ASP A 152 15.39 17.47 0.97
N ARG A 153 14.68 16.37 1.12
CA ARG A 153 14.72 15.25 0.19
C ARG A 153 14.02 15.54 -1.12
N PRO A 154 14.64 15.27 -2.27
CA PRO A 154 13.97 15.43 -3.56
C PRO A 154 12.75 14.53 -3.64
N ARG A 155 11.61 15.07 -4.08
CA ARG A 155 10.45 14.26 -4.41
C ARG A 155 10.76 13.44 -5.67
N LEU A 156 10.24 12.21 -5.71
CA LEU A 156 10.31 11.40 -6.93
C LEU A 156 9.58 12.12 -8.07
N ALA A 157 10.19 12.12 -9.25
CA ALA A 157 9.57 12.67 -10.44
C ALA A 157 8.30 11.87 -10.79
N PRO A 158 7.19 12.54 -11.15
CA PRO A 158 5.94 11.85 -11.49
C PRO A 158 6.13 10.77 -12.56
N GLU A 159 6.96 11.03 -13.56
CA GLU A 159 7.24 10.11 -14.67
C GLU A 159 7.90 8.80 -14.19
N ARG A 160 8.73 8.88 -13.13
CA ARG A 160 9.33 7.69 -12.50
C ARG A 160 8.26 6.87 -11.77
N ILE A 161 7.36 7.53 -11.04
CA ILE A 161 6.26 6.83 -10.34
C ILE A 161 5.38 6.11 -11.37
N GLU A 162 4.96 6.80 -12.43
CA GLU A 162 4.15 6.21 -13.50
C GLU A 162 4.84 5.05 -14.22
N ALA A 163 6.16 5.15 -14.44
CA ALA A 163 6.92 4.06 -15.06
C ALA A 163 6.94 2.80 -14.19
N VAL A 164 7.11 2.96 -12.88
CA VAL A 164 7.09 1.85 -11.93
C VAL A 164 5.66 1.31 -11.77
N GLU A 165 4.64 2.15 -11.70
CA GLU A 165 3.24 1.71 -11.69
C GLU A 165 2.93 0.81 -12.88
N ARG A 166 3.32 1.21 -14.10
CA ARG A 166 3.15 0.37 -15.30
C ARG A 166 3.90 -0.96 -15.21
N GLN A 167 5.12 -0.96 -14.66
CA GLN A 167 5.92 -2.18 -14.50
C GLN A 167 5.25 -3.19 -13.58
N PHE A 168 4.56 -2.71 -12.55
CA PHE A 168 3.89 -3.55 -11.54
C PHE A 168 2.36 -3.67 -11.76
N GLU A 169 1.88 -3.24 -12.94
CA GLU A 169 0.48 -3.32 -13.34
C GLU A 169 -0.47 -2.62 -12.33
N MET A 170 0.03 -1.55 -11.67
CA MET A 170 -0.78 -0.68 -10.84
C MET A 170 -1.64 0.21 -11.73
N VAL A 171 -2.95 0.20 -11.52
CA VAL A 171 -3.91 1.01 -12.27
C VAL A 171 -4.53 2.05 -11.36
N ARG A 172 -4.44 3.33 -11.74
CA ARG A 172 -5.14 4.42 -11.03
C ARG A 172 -6.55 4.56 -11.56
N HIS A 173 -7.52 4.63 -10.67
CA HIS A 173 -8.95 4.82 -10.96
C HIS A 173 -9.48 6.18 -10.52
N GLY A 174 -8.69 6.96 -9.76
CA GLY A 174 -9.07 8.28 -9.29
C GLY A 174 -8.07 8.88 -8.31
N PRO A 175 -8.29 10.13 -7.90
CA PRO A 175 -7.44 10.81 -6.93
C PRO A 175 -7.55 10.14 -5.54
N PRO A 176 -6.60 10.44 -4.62
CA PRO A 176 -6.76 10.03 -3.23
C PRO A 176 -8.00 10.70 -2.60
N PRO A 177 -8.60 10.08 -1.55
CA PRO A 177 -9.67 10.70 -0.78
C PRO A 177 -9.23 12.06 -0.24
N PRO A 178 -10.09 13.11 -0.31
CA PRO A 178 -9.74 14.44 0.20
C PRO A 178 -9.55 14.40 1.72
N LEU A 179 -8.73 15.30 2.24
CA LEU A 179 -8.64 15.56 3.68
C LEU A 179 -9.96 16.17 4.14
N THR A 180 -10.53 15.68 5.24
CA THR A 180 -11.71 16.25 5.90
C THR A 180 -11.32 17.16 7.05
#